data_c8c8421ed24afa32f9f9b565d0918a48
#
_entry.id   c8c8421ed24afa32f9f9b565d0918a48
#
_cell.length_a   1.000
_cell.length_b   1.000
_cell.length_c   1.000
_cell.angle_alpha   90.00
_cell.angle_beta   90.00
_cell.angle_gamma   90.00
#
_symmetry.space_group_name_H-M   'P 1'
#
loop_
_entity.id
_entity.type
_entity.pdbx_description
1 polymer ?
#
loop_
_entity_poly.entity_id
_entity_poly.type
_entity_poly.pdbx_seq_one_letter_code
_entity_poly.pdbx_strand_id
1 'polypeptide(L)'
;MALTVYQLKVVLGDVKPAVWRRVLVPGDATIRTLHETVQVVMGWANCHLHQFIIHGKEYGVAYEGGISFADNPDKVRLSDFRFQPHEGFEYVYDLGDNWEHDIRVEKILALDPARAYPVCIGGAQPCPPEDSGGPWRYMSLRRTRKPHRWHRKTRSPGKAHDTKDQFDPDSVNFLLRDLQSGWLRRFDEAK
;
A
#
# COMPACT_ATOMS: atom_id res chain seq x y z
N MET A 1 -22.80 11.98 12.83
CA MET A 1 -21.37 12.26 12.99
C MET A 1 -20.82 12.61 11.61
N ALA A 2 -19.97 13.62 11.51
CA ALA A 2 -19.32 13.93 10.23
C ALA A 2 -18.44 12.73 9.81
N LEU A 3 -18.57 12.32 8.56
CA LEU A 3 -17.73 11.26 8.01
C LEU A 3 -16.28 11.77 7.96
N THR A 4 -15.36 11.03 8.57
CA THR A 4 -13.94 11.37 8.62
C THR A 4 -13.17 10.67 7.53
N VAL A 5 -12.03 11.26 7.14
CA VAL A 5 -11.05 10.67 6.22
C VAL A 5 -9.70 10.69 6.91
N TYR A 6 -9.03 9.56 6.94
CA TYR A 6 -7.66 9.44 7.42
C TYR A 6 -6.68 9.69 6.28
N GLN A 7 -5.77 10.63 6.46
CA GLN A 7 -4.57 10.76 5.63
C GLN A 7 -3.50 9.85 6.21
N LEU A 8 -3.23 8.76 5.51
CA LEU A 8 -2.27 7.75 5.92
C LEU A 8 -1.00 7.85 5.08
N LYS A 9 0.15 7.77 5.74
CA LYS A 9 1.44 7.57 5.09
C LYS A 9 1.87 6.12 5.31
N VAL A 10 2.00 5.37 4.23
CA VAL A 10 2.47 3.99 4.19
C VAL A 10 3.93 4.00 3.76
N VAL A 11 4.82 3.46 4.56
CA VAL A 11 6.26 3.41 4.28
C VAL A 11 6.71 1.95 4.32
N LEU A 12 7.29 1.46 3.24
CA LEU A 12 7.87 0.12 3.20
C LEU A 12 9.19 0.10 3.99
N GLY A 13 9.27 -0.82 4.94
CA GLY A 13 10.43 -1.03 5.81
C GLY A 13 11.65 -1.54 5.05
N ASP A 14 12.84 -1.24 5.59
CA ASP A 14 14.13 -1.77 5.16
C ASP A 14 14.51 -1.61 3.68
N VAL A 15 13.78 -0.78 2.92
CA VAL A 15 14.05 -0.47 1.51
C VAL A 15 14.56 0.96 1.36
N LYS A 16 15.67 1.14 0.64
CA LYS A 16 16.26 2.46 0.37
C LYS A 16 16.58 2.63 -1.12
N PRO A 17 16.33 3.83 -1.69
CA PRO A 17 15.61 4.96 -1.08
C PRO A 17 14.20 4.57 -0.67
N ALA A 18 13.62 5.28 0.30
CA ALA A 18 12.33 4.91 0.90
C ALA A 18 11.20 4.83 -0.13
N VAL A 19 10.53 3.69 -0.19
CA VAL A 19 9.28 3.49 -0.92
C VAL A 19 8.15 3.91 0.01
N TRP A 20 7.35 4.87 -0.40
CA TRP A 20 6.23 5.32 0.42
C TRP A 20 5.04 5.76 -0.44
N ARG A 21 3.87 5.73 0.16
CA ARG A 21 2.59 6.19 -0.42
C ARG A 21 1.85 7.05 0.59
N ARG A 22 1.10 8.03 0.09
CA ARG A 22 0.18 8.82 0.92
C ARG A 22 -1.21 8.66 0.36
N VAL A 23 -2.10 8.12 1.17
CA VAL A 23 -3.47 7.81 0.78
C VAL A 23 -4.48 8.50 1.67
N LEU A 24 -5.63 8.86 1.11
CA LEU A 24 -6.80 9.27 1.85
C LEU A 24 -7.80 8.12 1.87
N VAL A 25 -8.14 7.66 3.06
CA VAL A 25 -9.04 6.51 3.26
C VAL A 25 -10.19 6.94 4.17
N PRO A 26 -11.46 6.69 3.81
CA PRO A 26 -12.60 7.02 4.65
C PRO A 26 -12.56 6.28 5.99
N GLY A 27 -13.09 6.89 7.04
CA GLY A 27 -13.15 6.27 8.36
C GLY A 27 -14.08 5.05 8.42
N ASP A 28 -15.06 4.97 7.55
CA ASP A 28 -15.96 3.82 7.42
C ASP A 28 -15.40 2.69 6.54
N ALA A 29 -14.22 2.89 5.92
CA ALA A 29 -13.50 1.84 5.22
C ALA A 29 -13.12 0.71 6.19
N THR A 30 -13.24 -0.53 5.72
CA THR A 30 -12.91 -1.72 6.51
C THR A 30 -11.42 -2.05 6.46
N ILE A 31 -10.96 -2.96 7.34
CA ILE A 31 -9.60 -3.51 7.30
C ILE A 31 -9.31 -4.17 5.95
N ARG A 32 -10.31 -4.87 5.36
CA ARG A 32 -10.19 -5.41 3.99
C ARG A 32 -9.96 -4.30 2.97
N THR A 33 -10.75 -3.23 3.01
CA THR A 33 -10.60 -2.10 2.09
C THR A 33 -9.24 -1.43 2.24
N LEU A 34 -8.72 -1.31 3.48
CA LEU A 34 -7.38 -0.78 3.71
C LEU A 34 -6.30 -1.68 3.10
N HIS A 35 -6.41 -3.02 3.30
CA HIS A 35 -5.50 -3.99 2.69
C HIS A 35 -5.49 -3.86 1.16
N GLU A 36 -6.65 -3.91 0.51
CA GLU A 36 -6.78 -3.76 -0.94
C GLU A 36 -6.20 -2.42 -1.43
N THR A 37 -6.42 -1.35 -0.66
CA THR A 37 -5.83 -0.03 -0.95
C THR A 37 -4.30 -0.10 -0.93
N VAL A 38 -3.70 -0.73 0.09
CA VAL A 38 -2.25 -0.88 0.19
C VAL A 38 -1.71 -1.72 -0.96
N GLN A 39 -2.37 -2.82 -1.31
CA GLN A 39 -1.98 -3.69 -2.43
C GLN A 39 -1.93 -2.90 -3.76
N VAL A 40 -2.99 -2.15 -4.06
CA VAL A 40 -3.05 -1.34 -5.29
C VAL A 40 -1.96 -0.26 -5.32
N VAL A 41 -1.78 0.48 -4.22
CA VAL A 41 -0.80 1.58 -4.22
C VAL A 41 0.65 1.10 -4.19
N MET A 42 0.90 -0.13 -3.75
CA MET A 42 2.21 -0.78 -3.84
C MET A 42 2.40 -1.48 -5.20
N GLY A 43 1.31 -1.82 -5.91
CA GLY A 43 1.36 -2.50 -7.20
C GLY A 43 1.54 -4.00 -7.08
N TRP A 44 1.05 -4.60 -6.00
CA TRP A 44 1.06 -6.04 -5.73
C TRP A 44 -0.24 -6.72 -6.15
N ALA A 45 -0.17 -8.03 -6.38
CA ALA A 45 -1.27 -8.83 -6.94
C ALA A 45 -2.17 -9.46 -5.88
N ASN A 46 -1.92 -9.21 -4.58
CA ASN A 46 -2.71 -9.76 -3.47
C ASN A 46 -2.76 -11.29 -3.45
N CYS A 47 -1.63 -11.97 -3.69
CA CYS A 47 -1.56 -13.42 -3.75
C CYS A 47 -0.94 -14.08 -2.49
N HIS A 48 -0.57 -13.29 -1.49
CA HIS A 48 0.05 -13.77 -0.24
C HIS A 48 -0.75 -13.39 1.00
N LEU A 49 -0.42 -14.06 2.12
CA LEU A 49 -0.98 -13.76 3.43
C LEU A 49 -0.54 -12.38 3.92
N HIS A 50 -1.39 -11.76 4.72
CA HIS A 50 -1.11 -10.46 5.31
C HIS A 50 -1.72 -10.33 6.70
N GLN A 51 -1.22 -9.35 7.46
CA GLN A 51 -1.79 -8.94 8.74
C GLN A 51 -1.55 -7.46 9.00
N PHE A 52 -2.47 -6.85 9.75
CA PHE A 52 -2.27 -5.57 10.41
C PHE A 52 -2.03 -5.81 11.89
N ILE A 53 -1.17 -5.01 12.51
CA ILE A 53 -0.99 -4.96 13.96
C ILE A 53 -1.39 -3.57 14.43
N ILE A 54 -2.58 -3.46 15.04
CA ILE A 54 -3.19 -2.20 15.45
C ILE A 54 -3.50 -2.28 16.94
N HIS A 55 -2.95 -1.36 17.74
CA HIS A 55 -3.10 -1.35 19.21
C HIS A 55 -2.71 -2.69 19.86
N GLY A 56 -1.68 -3.36 19.32
CA GLY A 56 -1.21 -4.65 19.81
C GLY A 56 -2.08 -5.85 19.48
N LYS A 57 -3.10 -5.67 18.63
CA LYS A 57 -3.97 -6.74 18.17
C LYS A 57 -3.80 -6.96 16.66
N GLU A 58 -3.87 -8.22 16.24
CA GLU A 58 -3.74 -8.63 14.84
C GLU A 58 -5.09 -8.66 14.14
N TYR A 59 -5.10 -8.19 12.88
CA TYR A 59 -6.26 -8.17 11.98
C TYR A 59 -5.82 -8.60 10.58
N GLY A 60 -6.66 -9.35 9.89
CA GLY A 60 -6.38 -9.77 8.53
C GLY A 60 -7.51 -10.58 7.93
N VAL A 61 -7.31 -11.09 6.73
CA VAL A 61 -8.22 -12.03 6.07
C VAL A 61 -7.77 -13.46 6.40
N ALA A 62 -8.65 -14.23 7.01
CA ALA A 62 -8.40 -15.62 7.30
C ALA A 62 -8.43 -16.46 6.01
N TYR A 63 -7.52 -17.42 5.89
CA TYR A 63 -7.49 -18.38 4.80
C TYR A 63 -7.62 -19.80 5.36
N GLU A 64 -8.32 -20.67 4.65
CA GLU A 64 -8.48 -22.07 5.06
C GLU A 64 -7.12 -22.75 5.13
N GLY A 65 -6.81 -23.34 6.30
CA GLY A 65 -5.51 -23.95 6.58
C GLY A 65 -4.36 -22.98 6.90
N GLY A 66 -4.64 -21.68 7.03
CA GLY A 66 -3.68 -20.63 7.34
C GLY A 66 -3.95 -19.92 8.67
N ILE A 67 -3.49 -18.66 8.77
CA ILE A 67 -3.73 -17.81 9.93
C ILE A 67 -5.21 -17.44 10.03
N SER A 68 -5.77 -17.53 11.24
CA SER A 68 -7.12 -17.08 11.55
C SER A 68 -7.08 -15.84 12.45
N PHE A 69 -8.01 -14.93 12.25
CA PHE A 69 -8.17 -13.72 13.04
C PHE A 69 -9.50 -13.74 13.79
N ALA A 70 -9.53 -13.17 14.99
CA ALA A 70 -10.73 -13.17 15.83
C ALA A 70 -11.85 -12.29 15.25
N ASP A 71 -11.48 -11.22 14.53
CA ASP A 71 -12.41 -10.26 13.97
C ASP A 71 -12.58 -10.45 12.46
N ASN A 72 -13.79 -10.22 11.99
CA ASN A 72 -14.08 -10.22 10.56
C ASN A 72 -13.58 -8.92 9.91
N PRO A 73 -12.61 -8.97 8.97
CA PRO A 73 -12.00 -7.79 8.34
C PRO A 73 -12.99 -6.96 7.52
N ASP A 74 -14.13 -7.53 7.13
CA ASP A 74 -15.21 -6.83 6.41
C ASP A 74 -16.10 -6.01 7.33
N LYS A 75 -16.01 -6.21 8.65
CA LYS A 75 -16.85 -5.54 9.64
C LYS A 75 -16.08 -4.52 10.48
N VAL A 76 -14.79 -4.72 10.69
CA VAL A 76 -13.94 -3.79 11.45
C VAL A 76 -13.61 -2.58 10.59
N ARG A 77 -13.98 -1.40 11.05
CA ARG A 77 -13.79 -0.13 10.33
C ARG A 77 -12.62 0.66 10.93
N LEU A 78 -12.00 1.52 10.13
CA LEU A 78 -10.91 2.38 10.61
C LEU A 78 -11.38 3.33 11.71
N SER A 79 -12.64 3.78 11.67
CA SER A 79 -13.24 4.63 12.72
C SER A 79 -13.35 3.93 14.09
N ASP A 80 -13.38 2.60 14.13
CA ASP A 80 -13.51 1.85 15.38
C ASP A 80 -12.25 1.99 16.24
N PHE A 81 -11.09 2.21 15.61
CA PHE A 81 -9.82 2.42 16.29
C PHE A 81 -9.67 3.81 16.92
N ARG A 82 -10.46 4.80 16.51
CA ARG A 82 -10.39 6.18 17.02
C ARG A 82 -8.98 6.77 16.96
N PHE A 83 -8.27 6.49 15.89
CA PHE A 83 -6.90 6.96 15.68
C PHE A 83 -6.73 8.45 15.96
N GLN A 84 -5.57 8.79 16.51
CA GLN A 84 -5.13 10.17 16.71
C GLN A 84 -4.09 10.56 15.64
N PRO A 85 -3.94 11.87 15.35
CA PRO A 85 -2.85 12.31 14.48
C PRO A 85 -1.49 11.86 15.02
N HIS A 86 -0.60 11.43 14.11
CA HIS A 86 0.73 10.88 14.37
C HIS A 86 0.77 9.47 14.96
N GLU A 87 -0.36 8.86 15.22
CA GLU A 87 -0.43 7.47 15.61
C GLU A 87 -0.01 6.56 14.45
N GLY A 88 0.67 5.45 14.78
CA GLY A 88 1.17 4.47 13.82
C GLY A 88 0.66 3.07 14.13
N PHE A 89 0.62 2.25 13.08
CA PHE A 89 0.36 0.82 13.16
C PHE A 89 1.11 0.10 12.03
N GLU A 90 1.23 -1.21 12.13
CA GLU A 90 2.00 -2.01 11.21
C GLU A 90 1.10 -2.76 10.23
N TYR A 91 1.62 -3.00 9.03
CA TYR A 91 1.04 -3.90 8.05
C TYR A 91 2.15 -4.77 7.49
N VAL A 92 1.96 -6.08 7.54
CA VAL A 92 2.89 -7.08 6.99
C VAL A 92 2.20 -7.80 5.85
N TYR A 93 2.86 -7.86 4.71
CA TYR A 93 2.43 -8.58 3.53
C TYR A 93 3.44 -9.63 3.14
N ASP A 94 2.97 -10.79 2.69
CA ASP A 94 3.79 -11.97 2.39
C ASP A 94 4.63 -12.38 3.61
N LEU A 95 4.06 -13.21 4.47
CA LEU A 95 4.71 -13.64 5.71
C LEU A 95 5.99 -14.45 5.48
N GLY A 96 6.23 -14.92 4.24
CA GLY A 96 7.47 -15.55 3.82
C GLY A 96 8.58 -14.55 3.52
N ASP A 97 8.27 -13.53 2.72
CA ASP A 97 9.17 -12.44 2.34
C ASP A 97 9.22 -11.33 3.39
N ASN A 98 8.21 -11.25 4.26
CA ASN A 98 8.09 -10.32 5.38
C ASN A 98 8.19 -8.84 4.97
N TRP A 99 7.31 -8.40 4.08
CA TRP A 99 7.22 -7.00 3.67
C TRP A 99 6.50 -6.16 4.73
N GLU A 100 7.25 -5.63 5.68
CA GLU A 100 6.75 -4.77 6.76
C GLU A 100 6.52 -3.33 6.27
N HIS A 101 5.41 -2.75 6.71
CA HIS A 101 5.07 -1.35 6.43
C HIS A 101 4.72 -0.62 7.73
N ASP A 102 5.34 0.53 7.93
CA ASP A 102 4.89 1.50 8.93
C ASP A 102 3.79 2.36 8.31
N ILE A 103 2.59 2.32 8.88
CA ILE A 103 1.45 3.13 8.47
C ILE A 103 1.20 4.17 9.55
N ARG A 104 1.27 5.44 9.18
CA ARG A 104 1.08 6.56 10.10
C ARG A 104 -0.11 7.43 9.71
N VAL A 105 -0.94 7.75 10.68
CA VAL A 105 -2.01 8.74 10.54
C VAL A 105 -1.37 10.12 10.55
N GLU A 106 -1.28 10.77 9.41
CA GLU A 106 -0.73 12.14 9.34
C GLU A 106 -1.77 13.19 9.69
N LYS A 107 -3.04 12.98 9.25
CA LYS A 107 -4.14 13.92 9.45
C LYS A 107 -5.48 13.19 9.54
N ILE A 108 -6.41 13.81 10.22
CA ILE A 108 -7.83 13.45 10.23
C ILE A 108 -8.58 14.60 9.60
N LEU A 109 -9.29 14.34 8.50
CA LEU A 109 -9.93 15.34 7.66
C LEU A 109 -11.44 15.10 7.64
N ALA A 110 -12.21 16.15 7.32
CA ALA A 110 -13.60 15.99 6.94
C ALA A 110 -13.69 15.33 5.55
N LEU A 111 -14.69 14.48 5.34
CA LEU A 111 -14.95 13.87 4.05
C LEU A 111 -15.41 14.95 3.06
N ASP A 112 -14.77 15.01 1.91
CA ASP A 112 -15.18 15.84 0.77
C ASP A 112 -16.08 14.98 -0.16
N PRO A 113 -17.39 15.28 -0.24
CA PRO A 113 -18.31 14.47 -1.04
C PRO A 113 -18.06 14.57 -2.56
N ALA A 114 -17.27 15.54 -3.01
CA ALA A 114 -16.90 15.68 -4.43
C ALA A 114 -15.72 14.79 -4.82
N ARG A 115 -15.05 14.16 -3.84
CA ARG A 115 -13.87 13.32 -4.06
C ARG A 115 -14.19 11.84 -3.94
N ALA A 116 -13.67 11.04 -4.86
CA ALA A 116 -13.67 9.60 -4.75
C ALA A 116 -12.61 9.11 -3.75
N TYR A 117 -12.94 8.08 -2.95
CA TYR A 117 -12.06 7.46 -1.96
C TYR A 117 -12.09 5.93 -2.07
N PRO A 118 -11.00 5.20 -1.73
CA PRO A 118 -9.69 5.74 -1.36
C PRO A 118 -8.99 6.43 -2.54
N VAL A 119 -8.07 7.34 -2.24
CA VAL A 119 -7.28 8.04 -3.26
C VAL A 119 -5.83 8.20 -2.83
N CYS A 120 -4.89 7.97 -3.73
CA CYS A 120 -3.48 8.22 -3.53
C CYS A 120 -3.14 9.67 -3.90
N ILE A 121 -2.55 10.41 -2.96
CA ILE A 121 -2.20 11.83 -3.13
C ILE A 121 -0.70 12.10 -3.19
N GLY A 122 0.13 11.04 -3.20
CA GLY A 122 1.57 11.15 -3.34
C GLY A 122 2.28 9.86 -3.02
N GLY A 123 3.53 9.80 -3.44
CA GLY A 123 4.40 8.64 -3.22
C GLY A 123 5.78 8.87 -3.82
N ALA A 124 6.68 7.96 -3.53
CA ALA A 124 8.01 7.95 -4.14
C ALA A 124 8.52 6.52 -4.28
N GLN A 125 9.34 6.32 -5.28
CA GLN A 125 10.00 5.08 -5.66
C GLN A 125 9.06 3.97 -6.12
N PRO A 126 9.47 3.17 -7.10
CA PRO A 126 8.77 1.94 -7.45
C PRO A 126 8.84 0.95 -6.29
N CYS A 127 7.78 0.18 -6.10
CA CYS A 127 7.76 -0.91 -5.13
C CYS A 127 8.61 -2.08 -5.62
N PRO A 128 9.24 -2.86 -4.71
CA PRO A 128 9.82 -4.14 -5.06
C PRO A 128 8.79 -5.06 -5.71
N PRO A 129 9.19 -5.87 -6.71
CA PRO A 129 8.33 -6.93 -7.22
C PRO A 129 7.99 -7.96 -6.14
N GLU A 130 6.82 -8.59 -6.23
CA GLU A 130 6.49 -9.77 -5.43
C GLU A 130 7.52 -10.87 -5.65
N ASP A 131 7.63 -11.81 -4.70
CA ASP A 131 8.53 -12.98 -4.74
C ASP A 131 10.02 -12.61 -4.92
N SER A 132 10.41 -11.38 -4.57
CA SER A 132 11.81 -10.95 -4.67
C SER A 132 12.69 -11.38 -3.48
N GLY A 133 12.14 -12.11 -2.52
CA GLY A 133 12.83 -12.70 -1.38
C GLY A 133 13.05 -11.73 -0.23
N GLY A 134 12.10 -10.81 -0.05
CA GLY A 134 12.05 -9.85 1.04
C GLY A 134 13.03 -8.68 0.92
N PRO A 135 12.98 -7.73 1.87
CA PRO A 135 13.75 -6.48 1.81
C PRO A 135 15.26 -6.72 1.69
N TRP A 136 15.78 -7.69 2.45
CA TRP A 136 17.22 -7.97 2.46
C TRP A 136 17.73 -8.45 1.10
N ARG A 137 17.06 -9.44 0.50
CA ARG A 137 17.46 -9.99 -0.82
C ARG A 137 17.29 -8.94 -1.91
N TYR A 138 16.15 -8.23 -1.91
CA TYR A 138 15.90 -7.14 -2.85
C TYR A 138 17.00 -6.07 -2.79
N MET A 139 17.37 -5.60 -1.59
CA MET A 139 18.43 -4.59 -1.42
C MET A 139 19.81 -5.12 -1.79
N SER A 140 20.10 -6.40 -1.52
CA SER A 140 21.34 -7.06 -1.93
C SER A 140 21.47 -7.08 -3.46
N LEU A 141 20.41 -7.50 -4.17
CA LEU A 141 20.39 -7.52 -5.64
C LEU A 141 20.51 -6.12 -6.25
N ARG A 142 19.91 -5.10 -5.62
CA ARG A 142 20.08 -3.69 -6.06
C ARG A 142 21.51 -3.20 -5.95
N ARG A 143 22.23 -3.60 -4.89
CA ARG A 143 23.64 -3.21 -4.69
C ARG A 143 24.57 -3.86 -5.71
N THR A 144 24.27 -5.10 -6.13
CA THR A 144 25.08 -5.83 -7.12
C THR A 144 24.82 -5.42 -8.56
N ARG A 145 23.64 -4.86 -8.85
CA ARG A 145 23.38 -4.22 -10.15
C ARG A 145 24.20 -2.95 -10.24
N LYS A 146 25.46 -3.08 -10.69
CA LYS A 146 26.24 -1.92 -11.12
C LYS A 146 25.39 -1.15 -12.14
N PRO A 147 25.32 0.19 -12.01
CA PRO A 147 24.71 0.97 -13.09
C PRO A 147 25.48 0.61 -14.35
N HIS A 148 24.81 0.08 -15.34
CA HIS A 148 25.40 -0.20 -16.65
C HIS A 148 26.00 1.12 -17.12
N ARG A 149 27.32 1.19 -17.16
CA ARG A 149 28.10 2.34 -17.60
C ARG A 149 27.97 2.40 -19.13
N TRP A 150 26.77 2.75 -19.59
CA TRP A 150 26.59 3.11 -20.97
C TRP A 150 27.38 4.37 -21.21
N HIS A 151 28.30 4.25 -22.14
CA HIS A 151 29.24 5.28 -22.60
C HIS A 151 28.56 6.65 -22.62
N ARG A 152 29.13 7.55 -21.80
CA ARG A 152 28.94 9.00 -21.88
C ARG A 152 29.52 9.47 -23.23
N LYS A 153 28.77 9.30 -24.31
CA LYS A 153 29.00 9.99 -25.58
C LYS A 153 27.73 10.68 -26.00
N THR A 154 27.84 12.00 -26.14
CA THR A 154 26.86 12.96 -26.70
C THR A 154 25.61 13.23 -25.87
N ARG A 155 25.70 14.28 -25.07
CA ARG A 155 24.52 15.03 -24.61
C ARG A 155 23.88 15.69 -25.84
N SER A 156 22.75 15.14 -26.28
CA SER A 156 21.75 15.91 -27.02
C SER A 156 20.77 16.47 -25.98
N PRO A 157 20.53 17.81 -25.95
CA PRO A 157 19.50 18.37 -25.09
C PRO A 157 18.14 18.00 -25.70
N GLY A 158 17.29 17.26 -24.96
CA GLY A 158 15.93 17.02 -25.40
C GLY A 158 15.41 15.58 -25.39
N LYS A 159 15.95 14.66 -24.57
CA LYS A 159 15.28 13.37 -24.32
C LYS A 159 14.68 13.36 -22.94
N ALA A 160 13.36 13.18 -22.92
CA ALA A 160 12.54 12.94 -21.74
C ALA A 160 13.23 11.93 -20.81
N HIS A 161 13.23 12.25 -19.53
CA HIS A 161 13.58 11.35 -18.44
C HIS A 161 12.81 10.04 -18.62
N ASP A 162 13.50 8.92 -18.57
CA ASP A 162 12.87 7.59 -18.63
C ASP A 162 11.93 7.46 -17.42
N THR A 163 10.64 7.66 -17.65
CA THR A 163 9.60 7.75 -16.59
C THR A 163 9.24 6.38 -16.01
N LYS A 164 9.87 5.29 -16.47
CA LYS A 164 9.58 3.93 -16.02
C LYS A 164 9.95 3.64 -14.56
N ASP A 165 10.78 4.47 -13.94
CA ASP A 165 11.23 4.28 -12.56
C ASP A 165 10.61 5.28 -11.57
N GLN A 166 9.61 6.06 -11.99
CA GLN A 166 8.96 7.05 -11.13
C GLN A 166 7.56 6.58 -10.75
N PHE A 167 7.23 6.68 -9.47
CA PHE A 167 5.87 6.43 -8.98
C PHE A 167 4.90 7.45 -9.58
N ASP A 168 3.82 6.97 -10.19
CA ASP A 168 2.77 7.78 -10.79
C ASP A 168 1.44 7.62 -10.03
N PRO A 169 1.00 8.64 -9.27
CA PRO A 169 -0.27 8.59 -8.54
C PRO A 169 -1.51 8.45 -9.45
N ASP A 170 -1.47 8.98 -10.67
CA ASP A 170 -2.64 8.98 -11.56
C ASP A 170 -2.96 7.57 -12.05
N SER A 171 -1.93 6.81 -12.43
CA SER A 171 -2.08 5.39 -12.80
C SER A 171 -2.64 4.56 -11.64
N VAL A 172 -2.16 4.80 -10.42
CA VAL A 172 -2.64 4.13 -9.21
C VAL A 172 -4.08 4.51 -8.90
N ASN A 173 -4.45 5.78 -9.04
CA ASN A 173 -5.81 6.24 -8.78
C ASN A 173 -6.82 5.71 -9.80
N PHE A 174 -6.39 5.41 -11.01
CA PHE A 174 -7.25 4.70 -11.96
C PHE A 174 -7.66 3.32 -11.41
N LEU A 175 -6.71 2.54 -10.88
CA LEU A 175 -6.97 1.22 -10.28
C LEU A 175 -7.78 1.32 -8.98
N LEU A 176 -7.54 2.35 -8.14
CA LEU A 176 -8.31 2.56 -6.91
C LEU A 176 -9.80 2.85 -7.19
N ARG A 177 -10.15 3.47 -8.31
CA ARG A 177 -11.56 3.67 -8.71
C ARG A 177 -12.25 2.35 -9.02
N ASP A 178 -11.53 1.38 -9.56
CA ASP A 178 -12.07 0.04 -9.84
C ASP A 178 -12.39 -0.71 -8.54
N LEU A 179 -11.62 -0.52 -7.47
CA LEU A 179 -11.95 -1.02 -6.13
C LEU A 179 -13.32 -0.52 -5.64
N GLN A 180 -13.63 0.75 -5.90
CA GLN A 180 -14.90 1.36 -5.50
C GLN A 180 -16.09 0.77 -6.28
N SER A 181 -15.90 0.42 -7.55
CA SER A 181 -16.94 -0.14 -8.40
C SER A 181 -17.27 -1.61 -8.07
N GLY A 182 -16.55 -2.24 -7.12
CA GLY A 182 -16.81 -3.62 -6.69
C GLY A 182 -16.28 -4.68 -7.65
N TRP A 183 -15.43 -4.29 -8.62
CA TRP A 183 -14.89 -5.23 -9.61
C TRP A 183 -14.00 -6.30 -8.97
N LEU A 184 -13.19 -5.94 -7.97
CA LEU A 184 -12.34 -6.89 -7.24
C LEU A 184 -13.13 -7.87 -6.36
N ARG A 185 -14.36 -7.55 -5.93
CA ARG A 185 -15.22 -8.49 -5.18
C ARG A 185 -15.64 -9.72 -5.98
N ARG A 186 -15.58 -9.68 -7.32
CA ARG A 186 -15.97 -10.80 -8.17
C ARG A 186 -14.95 -11.92 -8.26
N PHE A 187 -13.71 -11.70 -7.81
CA PHE A 187 -12.70 -12.77 -7.77
C PHE A 187 -12.84 -13.66 -6.52
N ASP A 188 -13.43 -13.16 -5.43
CA ASP A 188 -13.65 -13.94 -4.20
C ASP A 188 -14.92 -14.80 -4.25
N GLU A 189 -15.89 -14.48 -5.11
CA GLU A 189 -17.13 -15.26 -5.27
C GLU A 189 -17.02 -16.42 -6.28
N ALA A 190 -15.87 -16.56 -6.95
CA ALA A 190 -15.62 -17.58 -7.98
C ALA A 190 -14.72 -18.74 -7.51
N LYS A 191 -14.57 -18.93 -6.19
CA LYS A 191 -13.84 -20.08 -5.61
C LYS A 191 -14.73 -20.94 -4.72
#